data_2529085a5c2cc75199747fd32069d8c5
#
_entry.id   2529085a5c2cc75199747fd32069d8c5
#
_cell.length_a   1.000
_cell.length_b   1.000
_cell.length_c   1.000
_cell.angle_alpha   90.00
_cell.angle_beta   90.00
_cell.angle_gamma   90.00
#
_symmetry.space_group_name_H-M   'P 1'
#
loop_
_entity.id
_entity.type
_entity.pdbx_description
1 polymer ?
#
loop_
_entity_poly.entity_id
_entity_poly.type
_entity_poly.pdbx_seq_one_letter_code
_entity_poly.pdbx_strand_id
1 'polypeptide(L)'
;NDENMNMVSLTTEEEGVGLLAGAWLGGEKGVLLMQSSGVGNCINALASITRACDFPLLMLITMRGEWNEFNPWQVPMGKATEKILSALDINVSRCEKADEVSETVNAMMGLAYKSNRATAVLLSQRLIGSKNFKD
;
A
#
# COMPACT_ATOMS: atom_id res chain seq x y z
N ASN A 1 0.82 17.67 -11.83
CA ASN A 1 0.94 16.50 -12.72
C ASN A 1 2.38 16.42 -13.17
N ASP A 2 3.02 15.27 -12.90
CA ASP A 2 4.32 14.96 -13.46
C ASP A 2 4.06 14.24 -14.80
N GLU A 3 4.61 14.76 -15.88
CA GLU A 3 4.40 14.22 -17.22
C GLU A 3 5.02 12.82 -17.41
N ASN A 4 5.87 12.41 -16.46
CA ASN A 4 6.51 11.10 -16.46
C ASN A 4 5.71 10.03 -15.67
N MET A 5 4.57 10.39 -15.08
CA MET A 5 3.74 9.47 -14.31
C MET A 5 2.32 9.39 -14.87
N ASN A 6 1.88 8.17 -15.14
CA ASN A 6 0.50 7.89 -15.50
C ASN A 6 -0.30 7.55 -14.25
N MET A 7 -1.34 8.33 -13.96
CA MET A 7 -2.26 8.07 -12.86
C MET A 7 -3.51 7.35 -13.38
N VAL A 8 -3.81 6.18 -12.81
CA VAL A 8 -4.97 5.36 -13.15
C VAL A 8 -5.88 5.26 -11.92
N SER A 9 -7.13 5.69 -12.08
CA SER A 9 -8.16 5.47 -11.05
C SER A 9 -8.71 4.07 -11.17
N LEU A 10 -8.73 3.35 -10.06
CA LEU A 10 -9.18 1.96 -9.98
C LEU A 10 -10.63 1.87 -9.51
N THR A 11 -11.33 0.82 -9.90
CA THR A 11 -12.67 0.50 -9.39
C THR A 11 -12.58 -0.11 -7.99
N THR A 12 -11.61 -1.01 -7.78
CA THR A 12 -11.28 -1.62 -6.49
C THR A 12 -9.78 -1.75 -6.36
N GLU A 13 -9.28 -1.91 -5.14
CA GLU A 13 -7.85 -2.01 -4.88
C GLU A 13 -7.22 -3.29 -5.47
N GLU A 14 -7.96 -4.40 -5.53
CA GLU A 14 -7.47 -5.66 -6.12
C GLU A 14 -7.16 -5.55 -7.61
N GLU A 15 -7.92 -4.71 -8.35
CA GLU A 15 -7.65 -4.41 -9.75
C GLU A 15 -6.23 -3.85 -9.93
N GLY A 16 -5.77 -3.03 -8.99
CA GLY A 16 -4.44 -2.44 -9.00
C GLY A 16 -3.33 -3.47 -8.91
N VAL A 17 -3.52 -4.57 -8.18
CA VAL A 17 -2.53 -5.66 -8.11
C VAL A 17 -2.34 -6.30 -9.48
N GLY A 18 -3.44 -6.62 -10.18
CA GLY A 18 -3.42 -7.18 -11.52
C GLY A 18 -2.84 -6.22 -12.55
N LEU A 19 -3.28 -4.95 -12.51
CA LEU A 19 -2.78 -3.89 -13.40
C LEU A 19 -1.26 -3.72 -13.29
N LEU A 20 -0.73 -3.64 -12.07
CA LEU A 20 0.70 -3.43 -11.86
C LEU A 20 1.53 -4.67 -12.16
N ALA A 21 0.99 -5.88 -12.00
CA ALA A 21 1.64 -7.09 -12.50
C ALA A 21 1.74 -7.07 -14.04
N GLY A 22 0.68 -6.65 -14.73
CA GLY A 22 0.71 -6.46 -16.19
C GLY A 22 1.68 -5.37 -16.64
N ALA A 23 1.71 -4.23 -15.95
CA ALA A 23 2.66 -3.15 -16.21
C ALA A 23 4.12 -3.62 -16.06
N TRP A 24 4.42 -4.39 -15.01
CA TRP A 24 5.74 -4.99 -14.81
C TRP A 24 6.14 -5.93 -15.95
N LEU A 25 5.23 -6.76 -16.44
CA LEU A 25 5.49 -7.59 -17.62
C LEU A 25 5.74 -6.77 -18.89
N GLY A 26 5.15 -5.60 -18.98
CA GLY A 26 5.40 -4.60 -20.04
C GLY A 26 6.69 -3.78 -19.86
N GLY A 27 7.43 -3.98 -18.76
CA GLY A 27 8.67 -3.25 -18.47
C GLY A 27 8.48 -1.97 -17.65
N GLU A 28 7.25 -1.69 -17.20
CA GLU A 28 6.91 -0.50 -16.43
C GLU A 28 6.92 -0.78 -14.92
N LYS A 29 7.14 0.27 -14.14
CA LYS A 29 7.06 0.22 -12.67
C LYS A 29 5.92 1.10 -12.21
N GLY A 30 5.24 0.68 -11.15
CA GLY A 30 4.18 1.47 -10.59
C GLY A 30 4.06 1.35 -9.08
N VAL A 31 3.17 2.12 -8.50
CA VAL A 31 2.88 2.11 -7.07
C VAL A 31 1.36 2.04 -6.87
N LEU A 32 0.93 1.18 -5.96
CA LEU A 32 -0.47 1.09 -5.56
C LEU A 32 -0.71 1.97 -4.33
N LEU A 33 -1.55 2.98 -4.51
CA LEU A 33 -1.97 3.87 -3.43
C LEU A 33 -3.33 3.41 -2.92
N MET A 34 -3.44 3.16 -1.62
CA MET A 34 -4.71 2.74 -1.02
C MET A 34 -4.81 3.14 0.45
N GLN A 35 -6.00 3.01 1.00
CA GLN A 35 -6.26 3.08 2.43
C GLN A 35 -6.11 1.69 3.06
N SER A 36 -5.89 1.61 4.38
CA SER A 36 -5.76 0.34 5.09
C SER A 36 -6.93 -0.63 4.89
N SER A 37 -8.16 -0.13 4.71
CA SER A 37 -9.31 -0.98 4.39
C SER A 37 -9.18 -1.68 3.03
N GLY A 38 -8.52 -1.03 2.06
CA GLY A 38 -8.27 -1.60 0.73
C GLY A 38 -7.37 -2.82 0.74
N VAL A 39 -6.49 -2.95 1.75
CA VAL A 39 -5.68 -4.16 1.93
C VAL A 39 -6.56 -5.40 2.10
N GLY A 40 -7.70 -5.26 2.77
CA GLY A 40 -8.68 -6.35 2.91
C GLY A 40 -9.19 -6.87 1.56
N ASN A 41 -9.40 -5.99 0.60
CA ASN A 41 -9.85 -6.34 -0.75
C ASN A 41 -8.76 -7.04 -1.57
N CYS A 42 -7.48 -6.82 -1.23
CA CYS A 42 -6.34 -7.31 -2.01
C CYS A 42 -5.79 -8.66 -1.53
N ILE A 43 -6.20 -9.20 -0.38
CA ILE A 43 -5.54 -10.33 0.29
C ILE A 43 -5.28 -11.49 -0.67
N ASN A 44 -6.31 -11.96 -1.37
CA ASN A 44 -6.17 -13.07 -2.30
C ASN A 44 -5.29 -12.73 -3.51
N ALA A 45 -5.44 -11.54 -4.09
CA ALA A 45 -4.61 -11.09 -5.21
C ALA A 45 -3.13 -10.94 -4.80
N LEU A 46 -2.86 -10.41 -3.61
CA LEU A 46 -1.50 -10.34 -3.06
C LEU A 46 -0.90 -11.73 -2.87
N ALA A 47 -1.67 -12.70 -2.37
CA ALA A 47 -1.21 -14.07 -2.19
C ALA A 47 -0.95 -14.79 -3.52
N SER A 48 -1.90 -14.71 -4.46
CA SER A 48 -1.89 -15.49 -5.70
C SER A 48 -1.08 -14.87 -6.83
N ILE A 49 -1.00 -13.54 -6.90
CA ILE A 49 -0.26 -12.85 -7.97
C ILE A 49 1.13 -12.46 -7.46
N THR A 50 1.23 -11.62 -6.43
CA THR A 50 2.54 -11.12 -6.03
C THR A 50 3.39 -12.19 -5.35
N ARG A 51 2.84 -12.91 -4.37
CA ARG A 51 3.61 -13.88 -3.58
C ARG A 51 3.88 -15.17 -4.33
N ALA A 52 2.87 -15.75 -4.99
CA ALA A 52 3.03 -17.03 -5.69
C ALA A 52 3.81 -16.92 -6.99
N CYS A 53 3.80 -15.76 -7.66
CA CYS A 53 4.48 -15.55 -8.94
C CYS A 53 5.71 -14.64 -8.83
N ASP A 54 6.12 -14.24 -7.64
CA ASP A 54 7.25 -13.34 -7.38
C ASP A 54 7.18 -12.01 -8.14
N PHE A 55 5.97 -11.45 -8.31
CA PHE A 55 5.80 -10.13 -8.90
C PHE A 55 6.15 -9.02 -7.91
N PRO A 56 6.99 -8.04 -8.31
CA PRO A 56 7.27 -6.89 -7.49
C PRO A 56 6.05 -6.00 -7.39
N LEU A 57 5.82 -5.44 -6.20
CA LEU A 57 4.75 -4.48 -5.96
C LEU A 57 5.16 -3.52 -4.86
N LEU A 58 5.09 -2.22 -5.10
CA LEU A 58 5.19 -1.20 -4.05
C LEU A 58 3.79 -0.71 -3.70
N MET A 59 3.45 -0.73 -2.43
CA MET A 59 2.20 -0.21 -1.89
C MET A 59 2.47 0.95 -0.93
N LEU A 60 1.76 2.06 -1.10
CA LEU A 60 1.70 3.14 -0.11
C LEU A 60 0.31 3.13 0.52
N ILE A 61 0.25 2.86 1.81
CA ILE A 61 -0.99 2.57 2.52
C ILE A 61 -1.22 3.64 3.58
N THR A 62 -2.24 4.48 3.38
CA THR A 62 -2.67 5.43 4.41
C THR A 62 -3.45 4.69 5.49
N MET A 63 -2.95 4.76 6.72
CA MET A 63 -3.54 4.03 7.84
C MET A 63 -4.77 4.74 8.40
N ARG A 64 -5.79 3.96 8.71
CA ARG A 64 -7.01 4.33 9.40
C ARG A 64 -7.23 3.43 10.61
N GLY A 65 -8.07 3.86 11.53
CA GLY A 65 -8.45 3.04 12.70
C GLY A 65 -7.38 2.92 13.79
N GLU A 66 -6.40 3.81 13.82
CA GLU A 66 -5.27 3.76 14.75
C GLU A 66 -5.32 4.89 15.78
N TRP A 67 -5.51 6.12 15.32
CA TRP A 67 -5.39 7.32 16.14
C TRP A 67 -6.48 8.34 15.81
N ASN A 68 -7.25 8.73 16.82
CA ASN A 68 -8.35 9.69 16.67
C ASN A 68 -9.27 9.39 15.48
N GLU A 69 -9.64 8.11 15.33
CA GLU A 69 -10.47 7.66 14.22
C GLU A 69 -11.93 8.04 14.46
N PHE A 70 -12.48 8.80 13.53
CA PHE A 70 -13.87 9.20 13.56
C PHE A 70 -14.82 8.04 13.22
N ASN A 71 -14.39 7.15 12.31
CA ASN A 71 -15.18 6.03 11.85
C ASN A 71 -14.79 4.75 12.58
N PRO A 72 -15.48 4.30 13.64
CA PRO A 72 -15.06 3.16 14.46
C PRO A 72 -14.97 1.84 13.69
N TRP A 73 -15.70 1.69 12.59
CA TRP A 73 -15.60 0.49 11.73
C TRP A 73 -14.28 0.37 10.97
N GLN A 74 -13.46 1.40 10.94
CA GLN A 74 -12.09 1.33 10.38
C GLN A 74 -11.09 0.67 11.35
N VAL A 75 -11.40 0.64 12.65
CA VAL A 75 -10.49 0.15 13.69
C VAL A 75 -10.09 -1.31 13.50
N PRO A 76 -10.98 -2.25 13.15
CA PRO A 76 -10.60 -3.65 12.98
C PRO A 76 -9.55 -3.82 11.85
N MET A 77 -9.76 -3.19 10.69
CA MET A 77 -8.80 -3.26 9.59
C MET A 77 -7.52 -2.50 9.88
N GLY A 78 -7.57 -1.36 10.55
CA GLY A 78 -6.38 -0.64 10.99
C GLY A 78 -5.45 -1.54 11.81
N LYS A 79 -6.02 -2.28 12.78
CA LYS A 79 -5.27 -3.23 13.62
C LYS A 79 -4.80 -4.50 12.89
N ALA A 80 -5.49 -4.91 11.83
CA ALA A 80 -5.21 -6.14 11.10
C ALA A 80 -4.20 -5.95 9.97
N THR A 81 -4.12 -4.76 9.37
CA THR A 81 -3.38 -4.48 8.13
C THR A 81 -1.95 -4.99 8.15
N GLU A 82 -1.15 -4.57 9.13
CA GLU A 82 0.26 -4.98 9.20
C GLU A 82 0.42 -6.48 9.42
N LYS A 83 -0.44 -7.07 10.23
CA LYS A 83 -0.44 -8.53 10.49
C LYS A 83 -0.77 -9.34 9.25
N ILE A 84 -1.73 -8.89 8.46
CA ILE A 84 -2.13 -9.51 7.19
C ILE A 84 -0.96 -9.46 6.20
N LEU A 85 -0.37 -8.28 6.02
CA LEU A 85 0.77 -8.11 5.11
C LEU A 85 1.96 -8.99 5.51
N SER A 86 2.27 -9.02 6.80
CA SER A 86 3.35 -9.87 7.33
C SER A 86 3.06 -11.36 7.16
N ALA A 87 1.80 -11.80 7.33
CA ALA A 87 1.40 -13.19 7.11
C ALA A 87 1.55 -13.63 5.64
N LEU A 88 1.55 -12.67 4.69
CA LEU A 88 1.80 -12.90 3.27
C LEU A 88 3.27 -12.73 2.87
N ASP A 89 4.21 -12.67 3.82
CA ASP A 89 5.63 -12.41 3.59
C ASP A 89 5.91 -11.08 2.86
N ILE A 90 5.03 -10.11 2.99
CA ILE A 90 5.22 -8.77 2.43
C ILE A 90 6.10 -7.96 3.39
N ASN A 91 7.17 -7.36 2.86
CA ASN A 91 8.03 -6.48 3.64
C ASN A 91 7.29 -5.18 3.96
N VAL A 92 7.17 -4.88 5.23
CA VAL A 92 6.45 -3.70 5.73
C VAL A 92 7.40 -2.72 6.38
N SER A 93 7.28 -1.46 6.04
CA SER A 93 7.93 -0.35 6.75
C SER A 93 6.88 0.69 7.13
N ARG A 94 7.06 1.36 8.25
CA ARG A 94 6.07 2.31 8.78
C ARG A 94 6.71 3.68 8.95
N CYS A 95 6.00 4.72 8.53
CA CYS A 95 6.38 6.12 8.72
C CYS A 95 5.44 6.79 9.73
N GLU A 96 6.03 7.37 10.76
CA GLU A 96 5.33 8.17 11.79
C GLU A 96 5.51 9.67 11.55
N LYS A 97 6.53 10.08 10.78
CA LYS A 97 6.88 11.46 10.50
C LYS A 97 7.06 11.72 9.01
N ALA A 98 6.80 12.97 8.59
CA ALA A 98 6.84 13.35 7.19
C ALA A 98 8.24 13.28 6.58
N ASP A 99 9.27 13.59 7.35
CA ASP A 99 10.68 13.56 6.93
C ASP A 99 11.20 12.15 6.65
N GLU A 100 10.58 11.11 7.23
CA GLU A 100 10.93 9.71 7.01
C GLU A 100 10.39 9.14 5.68
N VAL A 101 9.34 9.75 5.11
CA VAL A 101 8.55 9.14 4.02
C VAL A 101 9.38 8.95 2.76
N SER A 102 10.10 9.98 2.32
CA SER A 102 10.85 9.92 1.05
C SER A 102 11.94 8.86 1.09
N GLU A 103 12.71 8.80 2.14
CA GLU A 103 13.77 7.80 2.31
C GLU A 103 13.19 6.39 2.38
N THR A 104 12.15 6.20 3.19
CA THR A 104 11.48 4.89 3.34
C THR A 104 10.88 4.41 2.02
N VAL A 105 10.19 5.27 1.28
CA VAL A 105 9.61 4.91 -0.02
C VAL A 105 10.71 4.51 -1.00
N ASN A 106 11.81 5.25 -1.08
CA ASN A 106 12.93 4.92 -1.95
C ASN A 106 13.57 3.58 -1.59
N ALA A 107 13.75 3.29 -0.31
CA ALA A 107 14.31 2.02 0.17
C ALA A 107 13.38 0.85 -0.18
N MET A 108 12.07 0.99 0.08
CA MET A 108 11.07 -0.05 -0.18
C MET A 108 10.83 -0.27 -1.68
N MET A 109 10.91 0.79 -2.49
CA MET A 109 10.89 0.70 -3.96
C MET A 109 12.11 -0.06 -4.47
N GLY A 110 13.30 0.25 -3.95
CA GLY A 110 14.52 -0.48 -4.27
C GLY A 110 14.41 -1.96 -3.94
N LEU A 111 13.90 -2.29 -2.75
CA LEU A 111 13.67 -3.67 -2.33
C LEU A 111 12.67 -4.38 -3.24
N ALA A 112 11.53 -3.74 -3.55
CA ALA A 112 10.52 -4.34 -4.40
C ALA A 112 11.07 -4.73 -5.77
N TYR A 113 11.63 -3.77 -6.48
CA TYR A 113 11.98 -3.94 -7.90
C TYR A 113 13.35 -4.57 -8.15
N LYS A 114 14.25 -4.62 -7.16
CA LYS A 114 15.54 -5.32 -7.28
C LYS A 114 15.48 -6.77 -6.83
N SER A 115 14.51 -7.14 -6.00
CA SER A 115 14.39 -8.49 -5.45
C SER A 115 13.09 -9.22 -5.83
N ASN A 116 12.28 -8.64 -6.71
CA ASN A 116 10.97 -9.19 -7.12
C ASN A 116 10.08 -9.52 -5.91
N ARG A 117 9.89 -8.55 -5.02
CA ARG A 117 9.09 -8.73 -3.80
C ARG A 117 8.00 -7.68 -3.68
N ALA A 118 6.91 -8.04 -3.05
CA ALA A 118 5.94 -7.06 -2.62
C ALA A 118 6.44 -6.33 -1.36
N THR A 119 6.28 -5.01 -1.34
CA THR A 119 6.63 -4.14 -0.22
C THR A 119 5.50 -3.18 0.09
N ALA A 120 5.38 -2.77 1.35
CA ALA A 120 4.37 -1.83 1.79
C ALA A 120 4.97 -0.76 2.71
N VAL A 121 4.65 0.50 2.43
CA VAL A 121 4.92 1.63 3.34
C VAL A 121 3.60 2.02 3.98
N LEU A 122 3.51 1.88 5.30
CA LEU A 122 2.36 2.31 6.10
C LEU A 122 2.57 3.75 6.53
N LEU A 123 1.70 4.64 6.07
CA LEU A 123 1.67 6.04 6.49
C LEU A 123 0.72 6.16 7.68
N SER A 124 1.27 6.40 8.88
CA SER A 124 0.48 6.37 10.12
C SER A 124 -0.65 7.40 10.11
N GLN A 125 -1.71 7.13 10.84
CA GLN A 125 -2.82 8.09 10.95
C GLN A 125 -2.39 9.37 11.68
N ARG A 126 -1.36 9.34 12.50
CA ARG A 126 -0.77 10.56 13.09
C ARG A 126 -0.11 11.45 12.05
N LEU A 127 0.56 10.85 11.07
CA LEU A 127 1.22 11.55 9.97
C LEU A 127 0.22 12.22 9.03
N ILE A 128 -0.84 11.49 8.63
CA ILE A 128 -1.82 11.99 7.65
C ILE A 128 -2.95 12.81 8.26
N GLY A 129 -3.11 12.76 9.59
CA GLY A 129 -4.18 13.43 10.33
C GLY A 129 -5.50 12.66 10.33
N SER A 130 -6.38 13.03 11.24
CA SER A 130 -7.75 12.50 11.33
C SER A 130 -8.69 13.27 10.39
N LYS A 131 -9.61 12.56 9.74
CA LYS A 131 -10.71 13.22 9.03
C LYS A 131 -11.69 13.83 10.04
N ASN A 132 -11.93 15.12 9.92
CA ASN A 132 -13.05 15.79 10.56
C ASN A 132 -14.08 16.11 9.48
N PHE A 133 -15.24 15.48 9.55
CA PHE A 133 -16.37 15.95 8.78
C PHE A 133 -16.90 17.19 9.51
N LYS A 134 -16.73 18.36 8.90
CA LYS A 134 -17.47 19.54 9.34
C LYS A 134 -18.91 19.33 8.87
N ASP A 135 -19.85 19.42 9.84
CA ASP A 135 -21.28 19.51 9.57
C ASP A 135 -21.61 20.70 8.67
#